data_378ee8b76573d5e99433059df76d4655
#
_entry.id   378ee8b76573d5e99433059df76d4655
#
_cell.length_a   1.000
_cell.length_b   1.000
_cell.length_c   1.000
_cell.angle_alpha   90.00
_cell.angle_beta   90.00
_cell.angle_gamma   90.00
#
_symmetry.space_group_name_H-M   'P 1'
#
loop_
_entity.id
_entity.type
_entity.pdbx_description
1 polymer ?
#
loop_
_entity_poly.entity_id
_entity_poly.type
_entity_poly.pdbx_seq_one_letter_code
_entity_poly.pdbx_strand_id
1 'polypeptide(L)'
;MAKEWKSPPAMQIDPKKKYKARMETDKGTMVIELFADKAPKTVNNFVFLAREGYYDGVIFHRVIDDFMVQGGDPTGTGRGGPGYKFEDEFHPSLKHDKQGVLSMANAGPGTNGSQFFITHGPTPHLNNKHTVFGQVVEGLDVLMSIPVRDPGNVNAPAVKINSVAIEES
;
A
#
# COMPACT_ATOMS: atom_id res chain seq x y z
N MET A 1 -6.81 -10.69 15.76
CA MET A 1 -6.21 -11.65 14.81
C MET A 1 -6.38 -11.16 13.38
N ALA A 2 -5.32 -11.27 12.62
CA ALA A 2 -5.37 -10.91 11.21
C ALA A 2 -6.25 -11.90 10.45
N LYS A 3 -7.05 -11.38 9.52
CA LYS A 3 -7.87 -12.20 8.64
C LYS A 3 -7.00 -12.81 7.54
N GLU A 4 -7.38 -13.98 7.09
CA GLU A 4 -6.74 -14.64 5.94
C GLU A 4 -7.79 -15.23 5.03
N TRP A 5 -7.47 -15.33 3.74
CA TRP A 5 -8.34 -15.89 2.72
C TRP A 5 -7.56 -16.91 1.90
N LYS A 6 -8.27 -17.84 1.27
CA LYS A 6 -7.66 -18.92 0.49
C LYS A 6 -7.24 -18.50 -0.91
N SER A 7 -7.82 -17.42 -1.42
CA SER A 7 -7.57 -16.96 -2.78
C SER A 7 -7.75 -15.45 -2.86
N PRO A 8 -7.19 -14.79 -3.89
CA PRO A 8 -7.45 -13.38 -4.14
C PRO A 8 -8.94 -13.09 -4.27
N PRO A 9 -9.38 -11.88 -3.89
CA PRO A 9 -10.81 -11.55 -3.93
C PRO A 9 -11.33 -11.50 -5.36
N ALA A 10 -12.59 -11.89 -5.53
CA ALA A 10 -13.31 -11.66 -6.77
C ALA A 10 -13.39 -10.15 -7.04
N MET A 11 -13.54 -9.77 -8.30
CA MET A 11 -13.61 -8.37 -8.70
C MET A 11 -14.85 -7.70 -8.09
N GLN A 12 -14.65 -6.74 -7.21
CA GLN A 12 -15.72 -5.98 -6.54
C GLN A 12 -15.78 -4.54 -7.03
N ILE A 13 -14.70 -4.05 -7.61
CA ILE A 13 -14.65 -2.67 -8.11
C ILE A 13 -15.03 -2.62 -9.58
N ASP A 14 -15.39 -1.42 -10.04
CA ASP A 14 -15.62 -1.14 -11.45
C ASP A 14 -14.42 -0.34 -11.97
N PRO A 15 -13.59 -0.91 -12.88
CA PRO A 15 -12.43 -0.20 -13.39
C PRO A 15 -12.75 1.10 -14.13
N LYS A 16 -14.01 1.34 -14.46
CA LYS A 16 -14.46 2.59 -15.09
C LYS A 16 -14.73 3.70 -14.09
N LYS A 17 -14.84 3.36 -12.81
CA LYS A 17 -15.07 4.33 -11.74
C LYS A 17 -13.74 4.80 -11.14
N LYS A 18 -13.80 5.90 -10.40
CA LYS A 18 -12.65 6.44 -9.70
C LYS A 18 -12.69 6.06 -8.23
N TYR A 19 -11.53 5.72 -7.70
CA TYR A 19 -11.41 5.32 -6.29
C TYR A 19 -10.32 6.13 -5.63
N LYS A 20 -10.57 6.53 -4.38
CA LYS A 20 -9.58 7.16 -3.52
C LYS A 20 -9.61 6.45 -2.17
N ALA A 21 -8.44 6.34 -1.56
CA ALA A 21 -8.30 5.83 -0.21
C ALA A 21 -7.99 7.00 0.73
N ARG A 22 -8.80 7.16 1.76
CA ARG A 22 -8.52 8.09 2.85
C ARG A 22 -7.90 7.30 3.97
N MET A 23 -6.59 7.43 4.12
CA MET A 23 -5.82 6.70 5.12
C MET A 23 -5.58 7.58 6.32
N GLU A 24 -6.20 7.25 7.43
CA GLU A 24 -6.02 7.94 8.71
C GLU A 24 -4.87 7.30 9.46
N THR A 25 -3.88 8.09 9.85
CA THR A 25 -2.71 7.60 10.58
C THR A 25 -2.47 8.41 11.84
N ASP A 26 -1.58 7.93 12.70
CA ASP A 26 -1.18 8.67 13.91
C ASP A 26 -0.55 10.04 13.59
N LYS A 27 -0.09 10.25 12.37
CA LYS A 27 0.52 11.51 11.92
C LYS A 27 -0.44 12.41 11.15
N GLY A 28 -1.64 11.92 10.84
CA GLY A 28 -2.64 12.66 10.08
C GLY A 28 -3.19 11.84 8.94
N THR A 29 -3.88 12.51 8.03
CA THR A 29 -4.60 11.88 6.92
C THR A 29 -3.85 12.01 5.62
N MET A 30 -3.77 10.91 4.86
CA MET A 30 -3.34 10.91 3.46
C MET A 30 -4.51 10.52 2.58
N VAL A 31 -4.70 11.23 1.47
CA VAL A 31 -5.67 10.84 0.45
C VAL A 31 -4.90 10.33 -0.76
N ILE A 32 -5.23 9.14 -1.21
CA ILE A 32 -4.49 8.42 -2.25
C ILE A 32 -5.44 8.12 -3.39
N GLU A 33 -5.13 8.59 -4.59
CA GLU A 33 -5.85 8.22 -5.80
C GLU A 33 -5.42 6.81 -6.20
N LEU A 34 -6.38 5.95 -6.50
CA LEU A 34 -6.13 4.56 -6.90
C LEU A 34 -6.40 4.40 -8.40
N PHE A 35 -5.49 3.74 -9.11
CA PHE A 35 -5.54 3.63 -10.57
C PHE A 35 -6.28 2.36 -11.01
N ALA A 36 -7.60 2.33 -10.78
CA ALA A 36 -8.44 1.16 -11.04
C ALA A 36 -8.49 0.76 -12.52
N ASP A 37 -8.32 1.71 -13.43
CA ASP A 37 -8.34 1.45 -14.87
C ASP A 37 -7.06 0.80 -15.38
N LYS A 38 -5.93 1.04 -14.71
CA LYS A 38 -4.61 0.58 -15.16
C LYS A 38 -4.08 -0.61 -14.36
N ALA A 39 -4.50 -0.75 -13.11
CA ALA A 39 -4.11 -1.85 -12.24
C ALA A 39 -5.34 -2.39 -11.50
N PRO A 40 -6.35 -2.89 -12.23
CA PRO A 40 -7.65 -3.24 -11.64
C PRO A 40 -7.59 -4.33 -10.58
N LYS A 41 -6.77 -5.36 -10.77
CA LYS A 41 -6.68 -6.44 -9.78
C LYS A 41 -6.02 -5.96 -8.50
N THR A 42 -4.97 -5.17 -8.63
CA THR A 42 -4.22 -4.63 -7.48
C THR A 42 -5.08 -3.65 -6.70
N VAL A 43 -5.78 -2.75 -7.39
CA VAL A 43 -6.70 -1.82 -6.74
C VAL A 43 -7.85 -2.57 -6.09
N ASN A 44 -8.41 -3.57 -6.78
CA ASN A 44 -9.47 -4.41 -6.21
C ASN A 44 -9.03 -5.07 -4.92
N ASN A 45 -7.82 -5.63 -4.89
CA ASN A 45 -7.25 -6.25 -3.70
C ASN A 45 -7.13 -5.25 -2.55
N PHE A 46 -6.58 -4.08 -2.82
CA PHE A 46 -6.41 -3.04 -1.80
C PHE A 46 -7.76 -2.57 -1.26
N VAL A 47 -8.72 -2.32 -2.15
CA VAL A 47 -10.08 -1.89 -1.77
C VAL A 47 -10.76 -2.96 -0.92
N PHE A 48 -10.67 -4.24 -1.34
CA PHE A 48 -11.22 -5.35 -0.58
C PHE A 48 -10.66 -5.41 0.83
N LEU A 49 -9.32 -5.38 0.95
CA LEU A 49 -8.68 -5.46 2.25
C LEU A 49 -9.04 -4.26 3.13
N ALA A 50 -9.09 -3.07 2.55
CA ALA A 50 -9.47 -1.86 3.27
C ALA A 50 -10.90 -1.96 3.80
N ARG A 51 -11.84 -2.45 2.97
CA ARG A 51 -13.24 -2.61 3.36
C ARG A 51 -13.44 -3.67 4.43
N GLU A 52 -12.55 -4.67 4.48
CA GLU A 52 -12.57 -5.72 5.50
C GLU A 52 -11.93 -5.28 6.82
N GLY A 53 -11.45 -4.04 6.90
CA GLY A 53 -10.75 -3.55 8.08
C GLY A 53 -9.38 -4.15 8.28
N TYR A 54 -8.82 -4.77 7.24
CA TYR A 54 -7.56 -5.51 7.32
C TYR A 54 -6.38 -4.62 7.71
N TYR A 55 -6.40 -3.37 7.26
CA TYR A 55 -5.31 -2.41 7.54
C TYR A 55 -5.49 -1.64 8.84
N ASP A 56 -6.62 -1.79 9.53
CA ASP A 56 -6.88 -1.06 10.76
C ASP A 56 -5.91 -1.52 11.86
N GLY A 57 -5.18 -0.57 12.45
CA GLY A 57 -4.21 -0.85 13.50
C GLY A 57 -2.86 -1.35 12.99
N VAL A 58 -2.66 -1.46 11.69
CA VAL A 58 -1.42 -1.98 11.09
C VAL A 58 -0.37 -0.86 11.03
N ILE A 59 0.87 -1.19 11.36
CA ILE A 59 1.96 -0.20 11.42
C ILE A 59 2.71 -0.10 10.09
N PHE A 60 3.38 1.06 9.90
CA PHE A 60 4.44 1.16 8.91
C PHE A 60 5.70 0.56 9.54
N HIS A 61 5.93 -0.72 9.26
CA HIS A 61 6.98 -1.48 9.95
C HIS A 61 8.38 -1.20 9.42
N ARG A 62 8.50 -0.68 8.21
CA ARG A 62 9.80 -0.39 7.60
C ARG A 62 9.74 0.98 6.92
N VAL A 63 10.57 1.90 7.40
CA VAL A 63 10.63 3.27 6.85
C VAL A 63 12.10 3.60 6.62
N ILE A 64 12.46 3.84 5.37
CA ILE A 64 13.82 4.19 4.99
C ILE A 64 13.80 5.62 4.44
N ASP A 65 14.56 6.50 5.09
CA ASP A 65 14.63 7.89 4.71
C ASP A 65 15.08 8.04 3.25
N ASP A 66 14.49 9.00 2.56
CA ASP A 66 14.78 9.28 1.16
C ASP A 66 14.44 8.12 0.22
N PHE A 67 13.67 7.14 0.69
CA PHE A 67 13.29 5.98 -0.11
C PHE A 67 11.79 5.72 -0.04
N MET A 68 11.28 5.15 1.07
CA MET A 68 9.85 4.80 1.15
C MET A 68 9.40 4.49 2.58
N VAL A 69 8.07 4.47 2.76
CA VAL A 69 7.43 3.90 3.95
C VAL A 69 6.67 2.65 3.53
N GLN A 70 6.86 1.55 4.25
CA GLN A 70 6.25 0.26 3.94
C GLN A 70 5.36 -0.21 5.08
N GLY A 71 4.18 -0.68 4.73
CA GLY A 71 3.22 -1.22 5.68
C GLY A 71 2.33 -2.28 5.04
N GLY A 72 1.23 -2.59 5.71
CA GLY A 72 0.24 -3.53 5.18
C GLY A 72 0.38 -4.96 5.66
N ASP A 73 1.34 -5.24 6.55
CA ASP A 73 1.49 -6.54 7.20
C ASP A 73 0.92 -6.48 8.61
N PRO A 74 -0.19 -7.18 8.88
CA PRO A 74 -0.80 -7.14 10.22
C PRO A 74 0.11 -7.61 11.35
N THR A 75 1.11 -8.45 11.03
CA THR A 75 2.06 -8.93 12.04
C THR A 75 3.17 -7.91 12.34
N GLY A 76 3.36 -6.93 11.46
CA GLY A 76 4.41 -5.91 11.63
C GLY A 76 5.82 -6.41 11.43
N THR A 77 6.01 -7.63 10.92
CA THR A 77 7.34 -8.26 10.76
C THR A 77 7.89 -8.18 9.34
N GLY A 78 7.04 -7.87 8.38
CA GLY A 78 7.36 -7.94 6.95
C GLY A 78 7.11 -9.31 6.33
N ARG A 79 6.67 -10.28 7.12
CA ARG A 79 6.46 -11.67 6.69
C ARG A 79 5.00 -12.08 6.62
N GLY A 80 4.08 -11.27 7.15
CA GLY A 80 2.66 -11.56 7.15
C GLY A 80 1.99 -11.14 5.86
N GLY A 81 0.78 -11.64 5.66
CA GLY A 81 -0.02 -11.33 4.49
C GLY A 81 -1.42 -11.90 4.60
N PRO A 82 -2.21 -11.77 3.53
CA PRO A 82 -3.64 -12.10 3.56
C PRO A 82 -3.96 -13.58 3.30
N GLY A 83 -2.94 -14.42 3.18
CA GLY A 83 -3.14 -15.86 2.94
C GLY A 83 -3.11 -16.27 1.47
N TYR A 84 -2.90 -15.33 0.57
CA TYR A 84 -2.81 -15.59 -0.88
C TYR A 84 -1.75 -14.70 -1.52
N LYS A 85 -1.42 -15.01 -2.76
CA LYS A 85 -0.52 -14.19 -3.59
C LYS A 85 -1.16 -14.02 -4.96
N PHE A 86 -0.81 -12.93 -5.66
CA PHE A 86 -1.31 -12.69 -7.01
C PHE A 86 -0.25 -12.01 -7.88
N GLU A 87 -0.51 -12.04 -9.18
CA GLU A 87 0.41 -11.59 -10.22
C GLU A 87 0.60 -10.07 -10.22
N ASP A 88 1.72 -9.63 -10.80
CA ASP A 88 1.99 -8.21 -11.01
C ASP A 88 1.12 -7.65 -12.13
N GLU A 89 0.87 -6.33 -12.07
CA GLU A 89 0.12 -5.59 -13.09
C GLU A 89 0.91 -4.35 -13.50
N PHE A 90 1.94 -4.53 -14.30
CA PHE A 90 2.74 -3.40 -14.78
C PHE A 90 2.01 -2.68 -15.91
N HIS A 91 2.00 -1.36 -15.86
CA HIS A 91 1.43 -0.52 -16.91
C HIS A 91 2.49 0.49 -17.35
N PRO A 92 2.68 0.69 -18.68
CA PRO A 92 3.75 1.56 -19.18
C PRO A 92 3.68 3.00 -18.68
N SER A 93 2.50 3.50 -18.35
CA SER A 93 2.32 4.85 -17.84
C SER A 93 2.48 4.98 -16.32
N LEU A 94 2.58 3.85 -15.60
CA LEU A 94 2.70 3.85 -14.15
C LEU A 94 4.12 3.55 -13.73
N LYS A 95 4.82 4.58 -13.23
CA LYS A 95 6.24 4.49 -12.87
C LYS A 95 6.48 5.06 -11.48
N HIS A 96 7.60 4.66 -10.89
CA HIS A 96 8.07 5.19 -9.62
C HIS A 96 8.87 6.47 -9.88
N ASP A 97 8.20 7.53 -10.34
CA ASP A 97 8.86 8.72 -10.89
C ASP A 97 8.73 9.97 -10.03
N LYS A 98 8.13 9.85 -8.84
CA LYS A 98 7.91 11.01 -7.96
C LYS A 98 7.66 10.59 -6.53
N GLN A 99 7.48 11.58 -5.66
CA GLN A 99 7.08 11.40 -4.27
C GLN A 99 5.62 10.96 -4.19
N GLY A 100 5.32 10.07 -3.25
CA GLY A 100 3.95 9.68 -2.96
C GLY A 100 3.36 8.60 -3.85
N VAL A 101 4.20 7.88 -4.58
CA VAL A 101 3.73 6.75 -5.41
C VAL A 101 3.41 5.56 -4.51
N LEU A 102 2.19 5.03 -4.64
CA LEU A 102 1.75 3.82 -3.93
C LEU A 102 2.00 2.61 -4.81
N SER A 103 2.76 1.65 -4.29
CA SER A 103 3.21 0.48 -5.04
C SER A 103 3.20 -0.75 -4.14
N MET A 104 3.11 -1.94 -4.74
CA MET A 104 3.07 -3.19 -3.99
C MET A 104 4.46 -3.67 -3.60
N ALA A 105 4.64 -3.95 -2.31
CA ALA A 105 5.81 -4.70 -1.86
C ALA A 105 5.65 -6.17 -2.26
N ASN A 106 6.77 -6.84 -2.56
CA ASN A 106 6.75 -8.25 -2.92
C ASN A 106 8.09 -8.92 -2.60
N ALA A 107 8.12 -10.24 -2.72
CA ALA A 107 9.32 -11.06 -2.53
C ALA A 107 9.79 -11.68 -3.84
N GLY A 108 9.48 -11.02 -4.97
CA GLY A 108 9.78 -11.47 -6.32
C GLY A 108 8.54 -11.48 -7.19
N PRO A 109 8.65 -11.89 -8.46
CA PRO A 109 7.50 -11.88 -9.38
C PRO A 109 6.32 -12.69 -8.85
N GLY A 110 5.11 -12.13 -8.98
CA GLY A 110 3.88 -12.83 -8.66
C GLY A 110 3.66 -13.09 -7.17
N THR A 111 4.26 -12.32 -6.28
CA THR A 111 4.13 -12.54 -4.83
C THR A 111 3.42 -11.42 -4.12
N ASN A 112 2.55 -10.70 -4.80
CA ASN A 112 1.77 -9.62 -4.20
C ASN A 112 0.74 -10.17 -3.20
N GLY A 113 0.58 -9.48 -2.09
CA GLY A 113 -0.40 -9.83 -1.06
C GLY A 113 -1.04 -8.57 -0.49
N SER A 114 -0.69 -8.20 0.74
CA SER A 114 -1.25 -7.02 1.38
C SER A 114 -0.25 -5.88 1.59
N GLN A 115 1.04 -6.17 1.54
CA GLN A 115 2.06 -5.17 1.84
C GLN A 115 2.24 -4.19 0.69
N PHE A 116 2.40 -2.93 1.03
CA PHE A 116 2.58 -1.85 0.06
C PHE A 116 3.63 -0.88 0.60
N PHE A 117 4.11 -0.01 -0.29
CA PHE A 117 4.97 1.09 0.13
C PHE A 117 4.56 2.38 -0.59
N ILE A 118 4.93 3.50 0.02
CA ILE A 118 4.70 4.84 -0.55
C ILE A 118 6.05 5.53 -0.62
N THR A 119 6.41 6.03 -1.80
CA THR A 119 7.75 6.55 -2.05
C THR A 119 7.96 7.95 -1.48
N HIS A 120 9.17 8.22 -1.00
CA HIS A 120 9.61 9.57 -0.61
C HIS A 120 10.01 10.42 -1.81
N GLY A 121 10.38 9.79 -2.91
CA GLY A 121 10.81 10.44 -4.14
C GLY A 121 10.93 9.42 -5.27
N PRO A 122 11.53 9.79 -6.40
CA PRO A 122 11.68 8.84 -7.52
C PRO A 122 12.51 7.62 -7.14
N THR A 123 12.01 6.44 -7.51
CA THR A 123 12.71 5.17 -7.31
C THR A 123 12.65 4.35 -8.60
N PRO A 124 13.25 4.86 -9.71
CA PRO A 124 13.07 4.25 -11.03
C PRO A 124 13.59 2.82 -11.15
N HIS A 125 14.52 2.42 -10.27
CA HIS A 125 15.02 1.05 -10.24
C HIS A 125 13.94 0.02 -9.86
N LEU A 126 12.78 0.46 -9.35
CA LEU A 126 11.67 -0.42 -8.99
C LEU A 126 10.66 -0.60 -10.13
N ASN A 127 10.79 0.13 -11.23
CA ASN A 127 9.89 -0.01 -12.37
C ASN A 127 9.97 -1.43 -12.94
N ASN A 128 8.80 -1.98 -13.29
CA ASN A 128 8.66 -3.36 -13.80
C ASN A 128 9.08 -4.44 -12.80
N LYS A 129 9.19 -4.10 -11.53
CA LYS A 129 9.45 -5.06 -10.43
C LYS A 129 8.36 -4.98 -9.37
N HIS A 130 7.74 -3.82 -9.22
CA HIS A 130 6.66 -3.57 -8.27
C HIS A 130 5.51 -2.91 -8.99
N THR A 131 4.29 -3.29 -8.65
CA THR A 131 3.08 -2.76 -9.29
C THR A 131 2.70 -1.42 -8.67
N VAL A 132 2.83 -0.35 -9.46
CA VAL A 132 2.31 0.96 -9.09
C VAL A 132 0.80 0.95 -9.26
N PHE A 133 0.05 1.38 -8.25
CA PHE A 133 -1.41 1.39 -8.34
C PHE A 133 -2.07 2.61 -7.70
N GLY A 134 -1.30 3.58 -7.24
CA GLY A 134 -1.87 4.79 -6.66
C GLY A 134 -0.87 5.92 -6.50
N GLN A 135 -1.40 7.08 -6.09
CA GLN A 135 -0.63 8.31 -5.87
C GLN A 135 -1.25 9.11 -4.75
N VAL A 136 -0.45 9.51 -3.78
CA VAL A 136 -0.89 10.43 -2.72
C VAL A 136 -1.17 11.78 -3.35
N VAL A 137 -2.40 12.27 -3.21
CA VAL A 137 -2.82 13.57 -3.75
C VAL A 137 -3.01 14.61 -2.66
N GLU A 138 -3.19 14.18 -1.42
CA GLU A 138 -3.23 15.05 -0.25
C GLU A 138 -2.49 14.39 0.90
N GLY A 139 -1.75 15.16 1.69
CA GLY A 139 -1.06 14.65 2.87
C GLY A 139 0.38 14.22 2.63
N LEU A 140 1.06 14.78 1.62
CA LEU A 140 2.49 14.50 1.43
C LEU A 140 3.32 14.92 2.64
N ASP A 141 2.91 15.95 3.36
CA ASP A 141 3.53 16.36 4.61
C ASP A 141 3.37 15.29 5.70
N VAL A 142 2.22 14.63 5.73
CA VAL A 142 1.97 13.50 6.65
C VAL A 142 2.92 12.35 6.31
N LEU A 143 3.02 12.00 5.03
CA LEU A 143 3.93 10.96 4.55
C LEU A 143 5.37 11.23 5.03
N MET A 144 5.85 12.44 4.84
CA MET A 144 7.21 12.82 5.19
C MET A 144 7.45 12.95 6.69
N SER A 145 6.38 13.00 7.50
CA SER A 145 6.49 13.06 8.95
C SER A 145 6.63 11.69 9.62
N ILE A 146 6.44 10.60 8.87
CA ILE A 146 6.57 9.24 9.41
C ILE A 146 8.04 8.94 9.64
N PRO A 147 8.47 8.67 10.90
CA PRO A 147 9.90 8.53 11.21
C PRO A 147 10.49 7.23 10.67
N VAL A 148 11.78 7.27 10.42
CA VAL A 148 12.56 6.11 10.01
C VAL A 148 12.38 4.98 11.02
N ARG A 149 12.26 3.76 10.53
CA ARG A 149 12.11 2.56 11.35
C ARG A 149 12.72 1.34 10.69
N ASP A 150 13.55 0.64 11.45
CA ASP A 150 14.10 -0.65 11.04
C ASP A 150 13.22 -1.76 11.65
N PRO A 151 12.64 -2.66 10.84
CA PRO A 151 11.80 -3.74 11.36
C PRO A 151 12.55 -4.71 12.28
N GLY A 152 13.86 -4.76 12.20
CA GLY A 152 14.67 -5.53 13.14
C GLY A 152 14.69 -4.98 14.55
N ASN A 153 14.35 -3.70 14.73
CA ASN A 153 14.23 -3.07 16.05
C ASN A 153 12.75 -3.07 16.46
N VAL A 154 12.30 -4.19 17.01
CA VAL A 154 10.87 -4.40 17.36
C VAL A 154 10.35 -3.43 18.41
N ASN A 155 11.24 -2.80 19.18
CA ASN A 155 10.87 -1.85 20.22
C ASN A 155 10.83 -0.39 19.72
N ALA A 156 11.20 -0.15 18.46
CA ALA A 156 11.17 1.18 17.89
C ALA A 156 9.71 1.66 17.74
N PRO A 157 9.44 2.94 18.02
CA PRO A 157 8.10 3.49 17.79
C PRO A 157 7.69 3.32 16.34
N ALA A 158 6.42 3.04 16.11
CA ALA A 158 5.87 2.87 14.78
C ALA A 158 4.62 3.71 14.61
N VAL A 159 4.44 4.29 13.43
CA VAL A 159 3.21 4.99 13.07
C VAL A 159 2.18 3.96 12.63
N LYS A 160 0.98 4.11 13.16
CA LYS A 160 -0.11 3.17 12.94
C LYS A 160 -1.12 3.75 11.94
N ILE A 161 -1.65 2.87 11.08
CA ILE A 161 -2.81 3.17 10.25
C ILE A 161 -4.03 2.92 11.13
N ASN A 162 -4.84 3.95 11.37
CA ASN A 162 -6.03 3.81 12.19
C ASN A 162 -7.21 3.29 11.38
N SER A 163 -7.36 3.74 10.14
CA SER A 163 -8.38 3.26 9.23
C SER A 163 -8.05 3.61 7.79
N VAL A 164 -8.65 2.88 6.85
CA VAL A 164 -8.59 3.20 5.42
C VAL A 164 -10.02 3.18 4.90
N ALA A 165 -10.55 4.34 4.55
CA ALA A 165 -11.89 4.48 3.97
C ALA A 165 -11.77 4.62 2.45
N ILE A 166 -12.62 3.93 1.73
CA ILE A 166 -12.62 3.95 0.25
C ILE A 166 -13.75 4.86 -0.23
N GLU A 167 -13.38 5.82 -1.07
CA GLU A 167 -14.32 6.73 -1.74
C GLU A 167 -14.42 6.33 -3.20
N GLU A 168 -15.66 6.09 -3.66
CA GLU A 168 -15.95 5.67 -5.03
C GLU A 168 -16.76 6.76 -5.72
N SER A 169 -16.40 7.08 -6.96
CA SER A 169 -17.12 8.09 -7.73
C SER A 169 -17.20 7.78 -9.23
#